data_0c88f1e1e4334441c9f84b3afb4e58fe
#
_entry.id   0c88f1e1e4334441c9f84b3afb4e58fe
#
_cell.length_a   1.000
_cell.length_b   1.000
_cell.length_c   1.000
_cell.angle_alpha   90.00
_cell.angle_beta   90.00
_cell.angle_gamma   90.00
#
_symmetry.space_group_name_H-M   'P 1'
#
loop_
_entity.id
_entity.type
_entity.pdbx_description
1 polymer ?
#
loop_
_entity_poly.entity_id
_entity_poly.type
_entity_poly.pdbx_seq_one_letter_code
_entity_poly.pdbx_strand_id
1 'polypeptide(L)'
;MKPFAAEFMGTFWLVLGGCGSAVLAAAFPNVGIGLLGVALAFGLTVLTMAYAIGHISGCHLNPAVTIGLWAGGRFPVSGVLPYMVAQVLGGIAAAAVLYVIASGQAGFDLAAGFASNGYGEYSPGGYSMLAALVCEVVMTAFFLFVIMGATDSRAPAGFAPIAIGLCLTLIHLISIPVTNTSVNPARSTGVAFFVGDWALGQLWLFWVAPIVGAILGALAYRAIATKV
;
A
#
# COMPACT_ATOMS: atom_id res chain seq x y z
N MET A 1 0.54 -18.55 -13.96
CA MET A 1 -0.79 -17.88 -13.83
C MET A 1 -1.25 -17.73 -12.37
N LYS A 2 -1.19 -18.78 -11.54
CA LYS A 2 -1.68 -18.73 -10.14
C LYS A 2 -1.08 -17.59 -9.29
N PRO A 3 0.24 -17.30 -9.30
CA PRO A 3 0.79 -16.20 -8.52
C PRO A 3 0.25 -14.82 -8.94
N PHE A 4 0.05 -14.58 -10.23
CA PHE A 4 -0.48 -13.30 -10.72
C PHE A 4 -1.95 -13.10 -10.33
N ALA A 5 -2.76 -14.15 -10.38
CA ALA A 5 -4.14 -14.09 -9.89
C ALA A 5 -4.19 -13.83 -8.37
N ALA A 6 -3.26 -14.41 -7.59
CA ALA A 6 -3.14 -14.14 -6.17
C ALA A 6 -2.75 -12.67 -5.89
N GLU A 7 -1.79 -12.12 -6.63
CA GLU A 7 -1.41 -10.71 -6.51
C GLU A 7 -2.55 -9.75 -6.88
N PHE A 8 -3.30 -10.05 -7.96
CA PHE A 8 -4.50 -9.31 -8.32
C PHE A 8 -5.54 -9.32 -7.19
N MET A 9 -5.91 -10.51 -6.71
CA MET A 9 -6.92 -10.66 -5.64
C MET A 9 -6.48 -10.03 -4.32
N GLY A 10 -5.21 -10.18 -3.95
CA GLY A 10 -4.68 -9.61 -2.74
C GLY A 10 -4.63 -8.07 -2.80
N THR A 11 -4.19 -7.50 -3.93
CA THR A 11 -4.19 -6.04 -4.11
C THR A 11 -5.61 -5.49 -4.22
N PHE A 12 -6.52 -6.22 -4.85
CA PHE A 12 -7.94 -5.90 -4.84
C PHE A 12 -8.46 -5.79 -3.39
N TRP A 13 -8.18 -6.78 -2.55
CA TRP A 13 -8.61 -6.77 -1.14
C TRP A 13 -7.98 -5.63 -0.35
N LEU A 14 -6.67 -5.36 -0.59
CA LEU A 14 -5.96 -4.27 0.07
C LEU A 14 -6.61 -2.91 -0.24
N VAL A 15 -6.88 -2.63 -1.49
CA VAL A 15 -7.47 -1.35 -1.91
C VAL A 15 -8.94 -1.25 -1.49
N LEU A 16 -9.74 -2.31 -1.68
CA LEU A 16 -11.14 -2.31 -1.26
C LEU A 16 -11.28 -2.16 0.26
N GLY A 17 -10.50 -2.90 1.05
CA GLY A 17 -10.57 -2.85 2.50
C GLY A 17 -9.98 -1.55 3.07
N GLY A 18 -8.79 -1.17 2.60
CA GLY A 18 -8.09 0.03 3.08
C GLY A 18 -8.75 1.33 2.62
N CYS A 19 -8.84 1.57 1.32
CA CYS A 19 -9.49 2.77 0.79
C CYS A 19 -11.00 2.77 1.07
N GLY A 20 -11.66 1.61 1.03
CA GLY A 20 -13.06 1.48 1.36
C GLY A 20 -13.35 1.85 2.82
N SER A 21 -12.50 1.47 3.77
CA SER A 21 -12.64 1.87 5.17
C SER A 21 -12.56 3.40 5.33
N ALA A 22 -11.69 4.06 4.56
CA ALA A 22 -11.59 5.51 4.56
C ALA A 22 -12.82 6.19 3.95
N VAL A 23 -13.30 5.69 2.81
CA VAL A 23 -14.42 6.31 2.07
C VAL A 23 -15.77 6.04 2.75
N LEU A 24 -16.00 4.82 3.23
CA LEU A 24 -17.33 4.39 3.69
C LEU A 24 -17.51 4.51 5.21
N ALA A 25 -16.45 4.40 6.01
CA ALA A 25 -16.58 4.23 7.44
C ALA A 25 -15.83 5.25 8.30
N ALA A 26 -14.81 5.94 7.77
CA ALA A 26 -13.97 6.83 8.57
C ALA A 26 -14.78 7.92 9.27
N ALA A 27 -15.68 8.58 8.54
CA ALA A 27 -16.49 9.70 9.01
C ALA A 27 -17.97 9.33 9.21
N PHE A 28 -18.29 8.03 9.41
CA PHE A 28 -19.67 7.62 9.62
C PHE A 28 -20.26 8.31 10.86
N PRO A 29 -21.47 8.89 10.77
CA PRO A 29 -22.00 9.72 11.84
C PRO A 29 -22.03 9.00 13.20
N ASN A 30 -21.52 9.65 14.22
CA ASN A 30 -21.47 9.23 15.64
C ASN A 30 -20.59 8.02 15.97
N VAL A 31 -20.29 7.12 15.02
CA VAL A 31 -19.56 5.86 15.27
C VAL A 31 -18.47 5.60 14.22
N GLY A 32 -18.01 6.64 13.52
CA GLY A 32 -16.96 6.52 12.53
C GLY A 32 -15.65 5.99 13.10
N ILE A 33 -14.95 5.18 12.30
CA ILE A 33 -13.70 4.52 12.74
C ILE A 33 -12.49 5.46 12.77
N GLY A 34 -12.60 6.63 12.16
CA GLY A 34 -11.54 7.63 12.13
C GLY A 34 -10.22 7.12 11.57
N LEU A 35 -9.16 7.89 11.79
CA LEU A 35 -7.81 7.58 11.34
C LEU A 35 -7.31 6.23 11.92
N LEU A 36 -7.58 5.96 13.20
CA LEU A 36 -7.16 4.71 13.84
C LEU A 36 -7.76 3.48 13.15
N GLY A 37 -9.06 3.51 12.87
CA GLY A 37 -9.73 2.40 12.21
C GLY A 37 -9.25 2.20 10.77
N VAL A 38 -9.01 3.27 10.02
CA VAL A 38 -8.45 3.19 8.66
C VAL A 38 -7.04 2.60 8.69
N ALA A 39 -6.18 3.03 9.61
CA ALA A 39 -4.84 2.48 9.77
C ALA A 39 -4.86 0.97 10.09
N LEU A 40 -5.75 0.54 10.98
CA LEU A 40 -5.97 -0.87 11.28
C LEU A 40 -6.48 -1.64 10.07
N ALA A 41 -7.44 -1.09 9.32
CA ALA A 41 -7.99 -1.74 8.13
C ALA A 41 -6.90 -2.04 7.08
N PHE A 42 -6.03 -1.08 6.76
CA PHE A 42 -4.91 -1.32 5.84
C PHE A 42 -3.97 -2.43 6.34
N GLY A 43 -3.59 -2.41 7.61
CA GLY A 43 -2.77 -3.47 8.18
C GLY A 43 -3.43 -4.85 8.16
N LEU A 44 -4.72 -4.92 8.47
CA LEU A 44 -5.51 -6.16 8.45
C LEU A 44 -5.67 -6.73 7.05
N THR A 45 -5.78 -5.90 5.99
CA THR A 45 -5.85 -6.42 4.63
C THR A 45 -4.58 -7.18 4.26
N VAL A 46 -3.40 -6.62 4.58
CA VAL A 46 -2.12 -7.30 4.32
C VAL A 46 -1.94 -8.52 5.21
N LEU A 47 -2.24 -8.41 6.50
CA LEU A 47 -2.14 -9.52 7.45
C LEU A 47 -2.95 -10.72 6.98
N THR A 48 -4.23 -10.50 6.66
CA THR A 48 -5.14 -11.57 6.24
C THR A 48 -4.73 -12.18 4.90
N MET A 49 -4.33 -11.35 3.92
CA MET A 49 -3.87 -11.84 2.62
C MET A 49 -2.52 -12.54 2.70
N ALA A 50 -1.60 -12.10 3.55
CA ALA A 50 -0.32 -12.78 3.71
C ALA A 50 -0.50 -14.21 4.25
N TYR A 51 -1.46 -14.45 5.13
CA TYR A 51 -1.84 -15.81 5.52
C TYR A 51 -2.57 -16.57 4.40
N ALA A 52 -3.47 -15.90 3.68
CA ALA A 52 -4.31 -16.55 2.68
C ALA A 52 -3.57 -16.94 1.40
N ILE A 53 -2.65 -16.11 0.91
CA ILE A 53 -1.99 -16.28 -0.39
C ILE A 53 -0.46 -16.18 -0.36
N GLY A 54 0.15 -15.95 0.80
CA GLY A 54 1.61 -15.84 0.92
C GLY A 54 2.35 -17.06 0.37
N HIS A 55 1.83 -18.24 0.58
CA HIS A 55 2.36 -19.50 0.05
C HIS A 55 2.14 -19.69 -1.47
N ILE A 56 1.35 -18.82 -2.12
CA ILE A 56 1.07 -18.89 -3.57
C ILE A 56 1.95 -17.90 -4.34
N SER A 57 2.00 -16.62 -3.89
CA SER A 57 2.66 -15.54 -4.62
C SER A 57 3.78 -14.83 -3.83
N GLY A 58 3.88 -15.09 -2.53
CA GLY A 58 4.69 -14.26 -1.63
C GLY A 58 3.93 -13.06 -1.08
N CYS A 59 2.72 -12.79 -1.58
CA CYS A 59 1.81 -11.72 -1.12
C CYS A 59 2.49 -10.35 -1.12
N HIS A 60 2.99 -9.92 -2.27
CA HIS A 60 3.64 -8.61 -2.41
C HIS A 60 2.60 -7.48 -2.39
N LEU A 61 1.52 -7.58 -3.17
CA LEU A 61 0.37 -6.66 -3.28
C LEU A 61 0.76 -5.20 -3.59
N ASN A 62 2.00 -4.98 -4.02
CA ASN A 62 2.61 -3.67 -4.05
C ASN A 62 3.79 -3.65 -5.02
N PRO A 63 3.78 -2.79 -6.07
CA PRO A 63 4.90 -2.66 -6.99
C PRO A 63 6.22 -2.28 -6.32
N ALA A 64 6.20 -1.40 -5.30
CA ALA A 64 7.40 -1.01 -4.57
C ALA A 64 7.98 -2.19 -3.78
N VAL A 65 7.14 -3.00 -3.12
CA VAL A 65 7.56 -4.24 -2.44
C VAL A 65 8.17 -5.22 -3.44
N THR A 66 7.54 -5.41 -4.60
CA THR A 66 8.03 -6.31 -5.64
C THR A 66 9.41 -5.91 -6.14
N ILE A 67 9.62 -4.61 -6.42
CA ILE A 67 10.92 -4.06 -6.85
C ILE A 67 11.94 -4.15 -5.70
N GLY A 68 11.55 -3.84 -4.47
CA GLY A 68 12.42 -3.93 -3.31
C GLY A 68 12.90 -5.36 -3.03
N LEU A 69 12.02 -6.36 -3.13
CA LEU A 69 12.39 -7.77 -3.00
C LEU A 69 13.31 -8.24 -4.13
N TRP A 70 13.11 -7.76 -5.36
CA TRP A 70 14.06 -7.98 -6.45
C TRP A 70 15.42 -7.36 -6.13
N ALA A 71 15.49 -6.10 -5.74
CA ALA A 71 16.72 -5.42 -5.35
C ALA A 71 17.39 -6.09 -4.14
N GLY A 72 16.59 -6.64 -3.24
CA GLY A 72 17.01 -7.45 -2.10
C GLY A 72 17.52 -8.85 -2.48
N GLY A 73 17.41 -9.27 -3.75
CA GLY A 73 17.84 -10.59 -4.23
C GLY A 73 16.88 -11.73 -3.84
N ARG A 74 15.63 -11.41 -3.47
CA ARG A 74 14.63 -12.40 -3.04
C ARG A 74 13.51 -12.63 -4.07
N PHE A 75 13.55 -11.96 -5.22
CA PHE A 75 12.55 -12.11 -6.28
C PHE A 75 13.21 -12.05 -7.66
N PRO A 76 12.81 -12.87 -8.62
CA PRO A 76 13.40 -12.86 -9.96
C PRO A 76 12.91 -11.66 -10.78
N VAL A 77 13.80 -11.05 -11.58
CA VAL A 77 13.47 -9.89 -12.43
C VAL A 77 12.34 -10.19 -13.43
N SER A 78 12.27 -11.41 -13.93
CA SER A 78 11.22 -11.86 -14.87
C SER A 78 9.81 -11.82 -14.29
N GLY A 79 9.68 -11.85 -12.96
CA GLY A 79 8.40 -11.75 -12.25
C GLY A 79 7.98 -10.32 -11.95
N VAL A 80 8.88 -9.33 -12.02
CA VAL A 80 8.60 -7.96 -11.56
C VAL A 80 7.46 -7.33 -12.35
N LEU A 81 7.59 -7.22 -13.67
CA LEU A 81 6.57 -6.57 -14.51
C LEU A 81 5.21 -7.28 -14.45
N PRO A 82 5.12 -8.63 -14.57
CA PRO A 82 3.84 -9.32 -14.43
C PRO A 82 3.15 -9.12 -13.08
N TYR A 83 3.91 -9.06 -11.96
CA TYR A 83 3.35 -8.76 -10.64
C TYR A 83 2.80 -7.34 -10.58
N MET A 84 3.58 -6.35 -11.03
CA MET A 84 3.15 -4.94 -11.05
C MET A 84 1.85 -4.76 -11.84
N VAL A 85 1.74 -5.39 -13.03
CA VAL A 85 0.53 -5.34 -13.84
C VAL A 85 -0.66 -5.94 -13.10
N ALA A 86 -0.49 -7.13 -12.51
CA ALA A 86 -1.57 -7.78 -11.75
C ALA A 86 -2.02 -6.93 -10.55
N GLN A 87 -1.07 -6.34 -9.83
CA GLN A 87 -1.32 -5.47 -8.68
C GLN A 87 -2.07 -4.19 -9.09
N VAL A 88 -1.62 -3.51 -10.13
CA VAL A 88 -2.29 -2.28 -10.62
C VAL A 88 -3.70 -2.59 -11.08
N LEU A 89 -3.91 -3.67 -11.85
CA LEU A 89 -5.24 -4.08 -12.29
C LEU A 89 -6.14 -4.45 -11.10
N GLY A 90 -5.60 -5.13 -10.08
CA GLY A 90 -6.31 -5.42 -8.84
C GLY A 90 -6.75 -4.16 -8.09
N GLY A 91 -5.85 -3.17 -8.00
CA GLY A 91 -6.16 -1.87 -7.40
C GLY A 91 -7.24 -1.09 -8.13
N ILE A 92 -7.18 -1.04 -9.47
CA ILE A 92 -8.20 -0.38 -10.31
C ILE A 92 -9.55 -1.10 -10.18
N ALA A 93 -9.56 -2.43 -10.23
CA ALA A 93 -10.79 -3.21 -10.09
C ALA A 93 -11.44 -3.00 -8.71
N ALA A 94 -10.64 -2.92 -7.64
CA ALA A 94 -11.12 -2.63 -6.30
C ALA A 94 -11.73 -1.22 -6.20
N ALA A 95 -11.05 -0.22 -6.77
CA ALA A 95 -11.57 1.15 -6.82
C ALA A 95 -12.86 1.25 -7.63
N ALA A 96 -13.01 0.47 -8.72
CA ALA A 96 -14.26 0.38 -9.47
C ALA A 96 -15.41 -0.15 -8.61
N VAL A 97 -15.19 -1.23 -7.87
CA VAL A 97 -16.18 -1.78 -6.94
C VAL A 97 -16.51 -0.78 -5.84
N LEU A 98 -15.49 -0.16 -5.25
CA LEU A 98 -15.67 0.87 -4.22
C LEU A 98 -16.47 2.06 -4.74
N TYR A 99 -16.21 2.51 -5.98
CA TYR A 99 -16.97 3.58 -6.62
C TYR A 99 -18.45 3.24 -6.76
N VAL A 100 -18.77 2.01 -7.23
CA VAL A 100 -20.15 1.55 -7.33
C VAL A 100 -20.84 1.54 -5.96
N ILE A 101 -20.16 1.06 -4.92
CA ILE A 101 -20.71 1.04 -3.56
C ILE A 101 -20.91 2.47 -3.02
N ALA A 102 -19.90 3.33 -3.12
CA ALA A 102 -19.95 4.68 -2.58
C ALA A 102 -20.96 5.57 -3.31
N SER A 103 -21.09 5.44 -4.63
CA SER A 103 -22.07 6.19 -5.43
C SER A 103 -23.54 5.82 -5.15
N GLY A 104 -23.77 4.74 -4.42
CA GLY A 104 -25.10 4.39 -3.89
C GLY A 104 -25.56 5.33 -2.76
N GLN A 105 -24.67 6.12 -2.18
CA GLN A 105 -25.01 7.10 -1.15
C GLN A 105 -25.37 8.45 -1.80
N ALA A 106 -26.52 9.01 -1.43
CA ALA A 106 -26.92 10.34 -1.88
C ALA A 106 -25.88 11.39 -1.37
N GLY A 107 -25.39 12.24 -2.30
CA GLY A 107 -24.39 13.26 -2.00
C GLY A 107 -22.94 12.76 -2.04
N PHE A 108 -22.68 11.54 -2.47
CA PHE A 108 -21.30 11.10 -2.73
C PHE A 108 -20.63 12.00 -3.77
N ASP A 109 -19.47 12.53 -3.41
CA ASP A 109 -18.66 13.39 -4.29
C ASP A 109 -17.27 12.76 -4.50
N LEU A 110 -17.00 12.33 -5.71
CA LEU A 110 -15.73 11.76 -6.12
C LEU A 110 -14.59 12.81 -6.01
N ALA A 111 -14.89 14.09 -6.27
CA ALA A 111 -13.93 15.18 -6.20
C ALA A 111 -13.44 15.45 -4.76
N ALA A 112 -14.16 14.96 -3.75
CA ALA A 112 -13.69 15.00 -2.35
C ALA A 112 -12.44 14.14 -2.08
N GLY A 113 -11.92 13.41 -3.10
CA GLY A 113 -10.61 12.78 -3.07
C GLY A 113 -10.60 11.26 -3.06
N PHE A 114 -11.69 10.57 -2.76
CA PHE A 114 -11.85 9.11 -2.88
C PHE A 114 -10.66 8.29 -2.33
N ALA A 115 -10.16 8.68 -1.16
CA ALA A 115 -8.96 8.13 -0.53
C ALA A 115 -7.67 8.24 -1.38
N SER A 116 -7.59 9.18 -2.33
CA SER A 116 -6.39 9.42 -3.11
C SER A 116 -5.26 9.99 -2.26
N ASN A 117 -4.04 9.77 -2.69
CA ASN A 117 -2.85 10.33 -2.09
C ASN A 117 -2.57 11.72 -2.68
N GLY A 118 -2.06 12.63 -1.84
CA GLY A 118 -1.75 13.98 -2.27
C GLY A 118 -0.72 14.69 -1.40
N TYR A 119 -0.20 15.80 -1.92
CA TYR A 119 0.68 16.74 -1.23
C TYR A 119 0.26 18.20 -1.50
N GLY A 120 0.82 19.15 -0.75
CA GLY A 120 0.42 20.53 -0.87
C GLY A 120 -1.04 20.72 -0.47
N GLU A 121 -1.82 21.33 -1.33
CA GLU A 121 -3.26 21.56 -1.12
C GLU A 121 -4.10 20.28 -1.02
N TYR A 122 -3.60 19.18 -1.58
CA TYR A 122 -4.25 17.85 -1.54
C TYR A 122 -3.72 16.95 -0.43
N SER A 123 -2.78 17.42 0.38
CA SER A 123 -2.37 16.73 1.61
C SER A 123 -3.46 16.87 2.66
N PRO A 124 -3.85 15.80 3.38
CA PRO A 124 -4.83 15.92 4.47
C PRO A 124 -4.46 16.96 5.53
N GLY A 125 -3.16 17.08 5.84
CA GLY A 125 -2.63 18.06 6.81
C GLY A 125 -1.91 19.26 6.18
N GLY A 126 -2.00 19.48 4.86
CA GLY A 126 -1.35 20.61 4.17
C GLY A 126 0.16 20.50 4.04
N TYR A 127 0.72 19.30 4.05
CA TYR A 127 2.16 19.07 3.99
C TYR A 127 2.72 19.30 2.58
N SER A 128 3.91 19.90 2.50
CA SER A 128 4.59 20.19 1.24
C SER A 128 4.99 18.91 0.48
N MET A 129 5.28 19.07 -0.82
CA MET A 129 5.80 18.00 -1.67
C MET A 129 7.08 17.36 -1.11
N LEU A 130 8.01 18.17 -0.54
CA LEU A 130 9.23 17.64 0.06
C LEU A 130 8.93 16.78 1.29
N ALA A 131 8.01 17.21 2.14
CA ALA A 131 7.57 16.42 3.30
C ALA A 131 6.92 15.11 2.87
N ALA A 132 6.08 15.13 1.84
CA ALA A 132 5.47 13.95 1.26
C ALA A 132 6.51 12.97 0.70
N LEU A 133 7.48 13.49 -0.08
CA LEU A 133 8.56 12.69 -0.66
C LEU A 133 9.39 11.98 0.44
N VAL A 134 9.84 12.72 1.45
CA VAL A 134 10.60 12.17 2.56
C VAL A 134 9.78 11.14 3.34
N CYS A 135 8.52 11.45 3.63
CA CYS A 135 7.61 10.54 4.33
C CYS A 135 7.46 9.21 3.58
N GLU A 136 7.10 9.26 2.30
CA GLU A 136 6.88 8.06 1.48
C GLU A 136 8.16 7.22 1.31
N VAL A 137 9.33 7.86 1.11
CA VAL A 137 10.62 7.16 1.03
C VAL A 137 10.92 6.46 2.34
N VAL A 138 10.86 7.17 3.48
CA VAL A 138 11.22 6.61 4.78
C VAL A 138 10.25 5.52 5.22
N MET A 139 8.94 5.76 5.09
CA MET A 139 7.92 4.78 5.47
C MET A 139 8.04 3.50 4.64
N THR A 140 8.26 3.61 3.32
CA THR A 140 8.43 2.43 2.47
C THR A 140 9.75 1.73 2.73
N ALA A 141 10.83 2.46 3.05
CA ALA A 141 12.11 1.85 3.41
C ALA A 141 11.98 0.96 4.67
N PHE A 142 11.33 1.45 5.72
CA PHE A 142 11.08 0.65 6.91
C PHE A 142 10.08 -0.48 6.65
N PHE A 143 9.09 -0.30 5.78
CA PHE A 143 8.20 -1.37 5.41
C PHE A 143 8.95 -2.54 4.76
N LEU A 144 9.80 -2.27 3.77
CA LEU A 144 10.66 -3.29 3.16
C LEU A 144 11.66 -3.90 4.15
N PHE A 145 12.25 -3.09 5.00
CA PHE A 145 13.16 -3.57 6.03
C PHE A 145 12.48 -4.61 6.94
N VAL A 146 11.26 -4.31 7.39
CA VAL A 146 10.45 -5.25 8.21
C VAL A 146 10.06 -6.48 7.41
N ILE A 147 9.63 -6.34 6.15
CA ILE A 147 9.29 -7.49 5.28
C ILE A 147 10.51 -8.40 5.13
N MET A 148 11.69 -7.84 4.81
CA MET A 148 12.93 -8.60 4.66
C MET A 148 13.32 -9.34 5.96
N GLY A 149 13.15 -8.69 7.11
CA GLY A 149 13.46 -9.28 8.42
C GLY A 149 12.46 -10.35 8.83
N ALA A 150 11.17 -10.06 8.73
CA ALA A 150 10.12 -10.99 9.14
C ALA A 150 10.05 -12.25 8.27
N THR A 151 10.52 -12.16 7.01
CA THR A 151 10.59 -13.29 6.07
C THR A 151 11.98 -13.91 5.95
N ASP A 152 12.93 -13.52 6.79
CA ASP A 152 14.23 -14.16 6.85
C ASP A 152 14.10 -15.60 7.39
N SER A 153 14.91 -16.52 6.87
CA SER A 153 14.87 -17.93 7.29
C SER A 153 15.19 -18.14 8.77
N ARG A 154 15.83 -17.18 9.41
CA ARG A 154 16.15 -17.17 10.85
C ARG A 154 15.02 -16.59 11.71
N ALA A 155 14.05 -15.92 11.10
CA ALA A 155 12.89 -15.39 11.82
C ALA A 155 11.92 -16.52 12.23
N PRO A 156 11.15 -16.35 13.31
CA PRO A 156 10.16 -17.35 13.71
C PRO A 156 9.15 -17.63 12.60
N ALA A 157 9.04 -18.90 12.21
CA ALA A 157 8.13 -19.31 11.14
C ALA A 157 6.66 -19.02 11.50
N GLY A 158 5.87 -18.57 10.51
CA GLY A 158 4.43 -18.31 10.66
C GLY A 158 4.05 -16.93 11.22
N PHE A 159 5.00 -16.14 11.72
CA PHE A 159 4.70 -14.83 12.31
C PHE A 159 4.87 -13.64 11.36
N ALA A 160 5.51 -13.83 10.21
CA ALA A 160 5.75 -12.76 9.24
C ALA A 160 4.48 -11.96 8.87
N PRO A 161 3.32 -12.57 8.58
CA PRO A 161 2.10 -11.84 8.27
C PRO A 161 1.67 -10.86 9.35
N ILE A 162 1.83 -11.21 10.63
CA ILE A 162 1.48 -10.36 11.77
C ILE A 162 2.41 -9.14 11.81
N ALA A 163 3.72 -9.37 11.74
CA ALA A 163 4.71 -8.29 11.78
C ALA A 163 4.52 -7.30 10.60
N ILE A 164 4.29 -7.81 9.40
CA ILE A 164 4.11 -7.01 8.19
C ILE A 164 2.81 -6.21 8.24
N GLY A 165 1.69 -6.84 8.64
CA GLY A 165 0.41 -6.16 8.77
C GLY A 165 0.44 -5.06 9.84
N LEU A 166 1.00 -5.34 11.01
CA LEU A 166 1.16 -4.34 12.09
C LEU A 166 2.12 -3.21 11.70
N CYS A 167 3.18 -3.50 10.94
CA CYS A 167 4.05 -2.47 10.39
C CYS A 167 3.28 -1.53 9.46
N LEU A 168 2.44 -2.06 8.57
CA LEU A 168 1.60 -1.23 7.71
C LEU A 168 0.59 -0.40 8.51
N THR A 169 0.00 -0.97 9.57
CA THR A 169 -0.84 -0.21 10.51
C THR A 169 -0.07 0.97 11.12
N LEU A 170 1.13 0.72 11.65
CA LEU A 170 1.97 1.77 12.24
C LEU A 170 2.31 2.87 11.22
N ILE A 171 2.67 2.51 10.00
CA ILE A 171 2.94 3.44 8.91
C ILE A 171 1.71 4.34 8.65
N HIS A 172 0.52 3.77 8.59
CA HIS A 172 -0.72 4.53 8.38
C HIS A 172 -1.03 5.47 9.55
N LEU A 173 -0.79 5.04 10.80
CA LEU A 173 -0.94 5.90 11.98
C LEU A 173 -0.03 7.12 11.94
N ILE A 174 1.14 7.02 11.31
CA ILE A 174 2.12 8.10 11.18
C ILE A 174 1.77 9.02 9.99
N SER A 175 1.43 8.45 8.84
CA SER A 175 1.55 9.14 7.54
C SER A 175 0.22 9.48 6.85
N ILE A 176 -0.93 9.03 7.37
CA ILE A 176 -2.24 9.46 6.84
C ILE A 176 -2.35 11.00 6.83
N PRO A 177 -2.00 11.74 7.89
CA PRO A 177 -2.07 13.20 7.85
C PRO A 177 -1.16 13.85 6.79
N VAL A 178 -0.07 13.18 6.40
CA VAL A 178 0.93 13.76 5.48
C VAL A 178 0.52 13.57 4.01
N THR A 179 0.17 12.34 3.61
CA THR A 179 -0.05 11.99 2.20
C THR A 179 -1.30 11.17 1.97
N ASN A 180 -2.10 10.91 3.00
CA ASN A 180 -3.09 9.84 3.02
C ASN A 180 -2.45 8.45 2.82
N THR A 181 -1.21 8.30 3.13
CA THR A 181 -0.34 7.11 3.08
C THR A 181 -0.44 6.32 1.78
N SER A 182 0.60 6.37 0.97
CA SER A 182 0.72 5.50 -0.20
C SER A 182 1.48 4.22 0.15
N VAL A 183 2.77 4.33 0.26
CA VAL A 183 3.79 3.26 0.32
C VAL A 183 3.54 2.13 -0.70
N ASN A 184 2.62 2.37 -1.65
CA ASN A 184 2.14 1.36 -2.61
C ASN A 184 1.65 2.02 -3.91
N PRO A 185 2.43 1.97 -5.01
CA PRO A 185 2.03 2.53 -6.30
C PRO A 185 0.70 1.99 -6.84
N ALA A 186 0.39 0.71 -6.66
CA ALA A 186 -0.87 0.13 -7.14
C ALA A 186 -2.09 0.64 -6.36
N ARG A 187 -1.96 0.82 -5.04
CA ARG A 187 -2.98 1.43 -4.19
C ARG A 187 -3.27 2.86 -4.66
N SER A 188 -2.23 3.64 -4.90
CA SER A 188 -2.38 5.03 -5.33
C SER A 188 -2.98 5.15 -6.73
N THR A 189 -2.53 4.31 -7.66
CA THR A 189 -3.04 4.28 -9.03
C THR A 189 -4.52 3.92 -9.08
N GLY A 190 -4.95 2.94 -8.28
CA GLY A 190 -6.33 2.46 -8.27
C GLY A 190 -7.34 3.59 -8.04
N VAL A 191 -7.18 4.37 -7.00
CA VAL A 191 -8.10 5.46 -6.66
C VAL A 191 -7.87 6.72 -7.51
N ALA A 192 -6.61 7.05 -7.84
CA ALA A 192 -6.28 8.20 -8.68
C ALA A 192 -6.89 8.09 -10.09
N PHE A 193 -7.01 6.86 -10.61
CA PHE A 193 -7.63 6.61 -11.91
C PHE A 193 -9.10 7.09 -11.98
N PHE A 194 -9.82 7.00 -10.86
CA PHE A 194 -11.22 7.44 -10.76
C PHE A 194 -11.34 8.95 -10.49
N VAL A 195 -10.50 9.49 -9.61
CA VAL A 195 -10.50 10.94 -9.30
C VAL A 195 -10.03 11.76 -10.49
N GLY A 196 -9.05 11.24 -11.26
CA GLY A 196 -8.51 11.97 -12.41
C GLY A 196 -7.66 13.17 -12.00
N ASP A 197 -7.65 14.20 -12.84
CA ASP A 197 -7.08 15.53 -12.65
C ASP A 197 -5.87 15.60 -11.70
N TRP A 198 -6.00 16.27 -10.56
CA TRP A 198 -4.91 16.46 -9.59
C TRP A 198 -4.30 15.15 -9.09
N ALA A 199 -5.14 14.11 -8.87
CA ALA A 199 -4.67 12.85 -8.34
C ALA A 199 -3.76 12.12 -9.32
N LEU A 200 -4.06 12.15 -10.61
CA LEU A 200 -3.17 11.66 -11.67
C LEU A 200 -1.93 12.55 -11.82
N GLY A 201 -2.08 13.88 -11.71
CA GLY A 201 -0.97 14.82 -11.78
C GLY A 201 0.07 14.62 -10.66
N GLN A 202 -0.37 14.20 -9.47
CA GLN A 202 0.52 13.94 -8.33
C GLN A 202 0.96 12.48 -8.21
N LEU A 203 0.41 11.55 -9.00
CA LEU A 203 0.65 10.11 -8.90
C LEU A 203 2.13 9.73 -9.05
N TRP A 204 2.91 10.49 -9.82
CA TRP A 204 4.33 10.22 -10.04
C TRP A 204 5.13 10.12 -8.73
N LEU A 205 4.84 10.96 -7.74
CA LEU A 205 5.51 10.93 -6.44
C LEU A 205 5.25 9.60 -5.73
N PHE A 206 4.01 9.12 -5.78
CA PHE A 206 3.56 7.88 -5.15
C PHE A 206 4.00 6.60 -5.89
N TRP A 207 4.68 6.76 -7.02
CA TRP A 207 5.46 5.72 -7.68
C TRP A 207 6.94 5.82 -7.31
N VAL A 208 7.54 7.00 -7.50
CA VAL A 208 8.98 7.20 -7.34
C VAL A 208 9.41 7.03 -5.88
N ALA A 209 8.77 7.72 -4.94
CA ALA A 209 9.18 7.72 -3.56
C ALA A 209 9.06 6.34 -2.89
N PRO A 210 7.93 5.58 -3.02
CA PRO A 210 7.86 4.23 -2.49
C PRO A 210 8.88 3.27 -3.11
N ILE A 211 9.14 3.35 -4.42
CA ILE A 211 10.13 2.49 -5.09
C ILE A 211 11.54 2.77 -4.56
N VAL A 212 11.93 4.05 -4.46
CA VAL A 212 13.22 4.43 -3.89
C VAL A 212 13.33 3.95 -2.44
N GLY A 213 12.30 4.17 -1.63
CA GLY A 213 12.26 3.70 -0.24
C GLY A 213 12.41 2.19 -0.14
N ALA A 214 11.68 1.43 -0.95
CA ALA A 214 11.76 -0.02 -0.97
C ALA A 214 13.16 -0.55 -1.29
N ILE A 215 13.83 0.04 -2.30
CA ILE A 215 15.21 -0.33 -2.66
C ILE A 215 16.14 -0.03 -1.49
N LEU A 216 16.05 1.16 -0.90
CA LEU A 216 16.89 1.56 0.25
C LEU A 216 16.68 0.63 1.46
N GLY A 217 15.42 0.30 1.79
CA GLY A 217 15.08 -0.60 2.89
C GLY A 217 15.63 -2.01 2.68
N ALA A 218 15.50 -2.55 1.46
CA ALA A 218 16.04 -3.85 1.11
C ALA A 218 17.57 -3.89 1.20
N LEU A 219 18.25 -2.86 0.69
CA LEU A 219 19.72 -2.74 0.74
C LEU A 219 20.21 -2.56 2.18
N ALA A 220 19.53 -1.72 2.99
CA ALA A 220 19.85 -1.53 4.40
C ALA A 220 19.73 -2.84 5.18
N TYR A 221 18.65 -3.61 4.96
CA TYR A 221 18.52 -4.94 5.58
C TYR A 221 19.68 -5.87 5.18
N ARG A 222 20.01 -5.94 3.88
CA ARG A 222 21.12 -6.78 3.40
C ARG A 222 22.47 -6.40 4.00
N ALA A 223 22.69 -5.10 4.26
CA ALA A 223 23.96 -4.62 4.83
C ALA A 223 24.17 -5.06 6.27
N ILE A 224 23.06 -5.21 7.06
CA ILE A 224 23.15 -5.62 8.46
C ILE A 224 22.87 -7.11 8.70
N ALA A 225 22.18 -7.76 7.76
CA ALA A 225 21.93 -9.19 7.85
C ALA A 225 23.23 -9.95 7.60
N THR A 226 23.77 -10.57 8.64
CA THR A 226 24.94 -11.45 8.54
C THR A 226 24.66 -12.57 7.54
N LYS A 227 25.53 -12.73 6.55
CA LYS A 227 25.51 -13.94 5.72
C LYS A 227 25.92 -15.13 6.61
N VAL A 228 25.03 -16.09 6.74
CA VAL A 228 25.37 -17.41 7.29
C VAL A 228 25.89 -18.27 6.14
#